data_d840ce07def0ae7192276b103ba8c9e9
#
_entry.id   d840ce07def0ae7192276b103ba8c9e9
#
_cell.length_a   1.000
_cell.length_b   1.000
_cell.length_c   1.000
_cell.angle_alpha   90.00
_cell.angle_beta   90.00
_cell.angle_gamma   90.00
#
_symmetry.space_group_name_H-M   'P 1'
#
loop_
_entity.id
_entity.type
_entity.pdbx_description
1 polymer ?
#
loop_
_entity_poly.entity_id
_entity_poly.type
_entity_poly.pdbx_seq_one_letter_code
_entity_poly.pdbx_strand_id
1 'polypeptide(L)'
;MASKTQERIDALQVALNNEAREKEFYEKNAERTKNPLGKMMFAQIASEEDEHFKRILTLHKRLKNEGKWPETIPIEVNGTEVKDVLKKFVESVDTSAKADENDLQAVKTALDFETKGELFYGDLAKKVDNPREKKFYEFLSSIEREHRLSLEDTLEFFQDPSGWYRIKEKHTLDGG
;
A
#
# COMPACT_ATOMS: atom_id res chain seq x y z
N MET A 1 8.32 21.21 -25.57
CA MET A 1 8.39 19.86 -24.95
C MET A 1 9.02 20.00 -23.57
N ALA A 2 8.43 19.41 -22.56
CA ALA A 2 9.04 19.35 -21.23
C ALA A 2 10.36 18.59 -21.30
N SER A 3 11.35 18.96 -20.48
CA SER A 3 12.59 18.18 -20.39
C SER A 3 12.30 16.83 -19.68
N LYS A 4 13.10 15.80 -19.96
CA LYS A 4 13.01 14.50 -19.23
C LYS A 4 13.03 14.70 -17.70
N THR A 5 13.78 15.68 -17.21
CA THR A 5 13.82 16.02 -15.79
C THR A 5 12.48 16.59 -15.30
N GLN A 6 11.83 17.44 -16.08
CA GLN A 6 10.53 18.01 -15.73
C GLN A 6 9.45 16.92 -15.67
N GLU A 7 9.43 16.01 -16.65
CA GLU A 7 8.48 14.87 -16.67
C GLU A 7 8.64 13.98 -15.42
N ARG A 8 9.87 13.78 -14.96
CA ARG A 8 10.16 13.01 -13.74
C ARG A 8 9.71 13.75 -12.46
N ILE A 9 9.92 15.07 -12.41
CA ILE A 9 9.44 15.91 -11.31
C ILE A 9 7.92 15.87 -11.24
N ASP A 10 7.25 15.99 -12.39
CA ASP A 10 5.81 15.95 -12.50
C ASP A 10 5.25 14.58 -12.06
N ALA A 11 5.91 13.49 -12.45
CA ALA A 11 5.54 12.13 -12.01
C ALA A 11 5.64 11.96 -10.48
N LEU A 12 6.73 12.45 -9.87
CA LEU A 12 6.86 12.43 -8.40
C LEU A 12 5.83 13.35 -7.72
N GLN A 13 5.43 14.46 -8.34
CA GLN A 13 4.36 15.30 -7.80
C GLN A 13 3.00 14.59 -7.84
N VAL A 14 2.71 13.84 -8.91
CA VAL A 14 1.49 13.00 -8.97
C VAL A 14 1.53 11.93 -7.90
N ALA A 15 2.68 11.26 -7.71
CA ALA A 15 2.88 10.30 -6.65
C ALA A 15 2.58 10.91 -5.27
N LEU A 16 3.17 12.05 -4.94
CA LEU A 16 2.91 12.75 -3.67
C LEU A 16 1.44 13.05 -3.43
N ASN A 17 0.70 13.44 -4.46
CA ASN A 17 -0.72 13.72 -4.35
C ASN A 17 -1.52 12.44 -4.09
N ASN A 18 -1.13 11.32 -4.69
CA ASN A 18 -1.78 10.03 -4.47
C ASN A 18 -1.54 9.54 -3.03
N GLU A 19 -0.29 9.44 -2.60
CA GLU A 19 0.08 9.01 -1.25
C GLU A 19 -0.62 9.85 -0.16
N ALA A 20 -0.66 11.18 -0.33
CA ALA A 20 -1.34 12.07 0.63
C ALA A 20 -2.85 11.78 0.71
N ARG A 21 -3.50 11.55 -0.43
CA ARG A 21 -4.93 11.23 -0.51
C ARG A 21 -5.24 9.86 0.09
N GLU A 22 -4.41 8.89 -0.20
CA GLU A 22 -4.55 7.50 0.25
C GLU A 22 -4.32 7.42 1.76
N LYS A 23 -3.27 8.05 2.28
CA LYS A 23 -3.05 8.21 3.71
C LYS A 23 -4.28 8.79 4.42
N GLU A 24 -4.81 9.92 3.94
CA GLU A 24 -6.00 10.55 4.53
C GLU A 24 -7.22 9.62 4.52
N PHE A 25 -7.40 8.87 3.44
CA PHE A 25 -8.47 7.89 3.33
C PHE A 25 -8.31 6.77 4.37
N TYR A 26 -7.12 6.22 4.53
CA TYR A 26 -6.84 5.15 5.49
C TYR A 26 -6.96 5.63 6.94
N GLU A 27 -6.43 6.82 7.27
CA GLU A 27 -6.58 7.43 8.61
C GLU A 27 -8.06 7.60 8.98
N LYS A 28 -8.88 8.18 8.11
CA LYS A 28 -10.33 8.34 8.32
C LYS A 28 -11.05 7.02 8.55
N ASN A 29 -10.71 5.98 7.78
CA ASN A 29 -11.36 4.70 7.92
C ASN A 29 -10.88 3.94 9.16
N ALA A 30 -9.61 4.08 9.57
CA ALA A 30 -9.11 3.55 10.84
C ALA A 30 -9.82 4.18 12.05
N GLU A 31 -10.15 5.48 11.98
CA GLU A 31 -10.89 6.17 13.04
C GLU A 31 -12.38 5.78 13.06
N ARG A 32 -13.00 5.68 11.87
CA ARG A 32 -14.43 5.44 11.71
C ARG A 32 -14.85 4.03 12.08
N THR A 33 -14.07 3.03 11.63
CA THR A 33 -14.46 1.63 11.75
C THR A 33 -14.51 1.17 13.21
N LYS A 34 -15.55 0.39 13.53
CA LYS A 34 -15.66 -0.31 14.81
C LYS A 34 -15.10 -1.73 14.74
N ASN A 35 -14.84 -2.22 13.55
CA ASN A 35 -14.25 -3.53 13.33
C ASN A 35 -12.76 -3.50 13.70
N PRO A 36 -12.29 -4.33 14.66
CA PRO A 36 -10.90 -4.29 15.12
C PRO A 36 -9.88 -4.63 14.01
N LEU A 37 -10.18 -5.59 13.15
CA LEU A 37 -9.31 -5.93 12.01
C LEU A 37 -9.24 -4.78 11.02
N GLY A 38 -10.38 -4.19 10.65
CA GLY A 38 -10.44 -3.02 9.77
C GLY A 38 -9.60 -1.87 10.33
N LYS A 39 -9.72 -1.60 11.64
CA LYS A 39 -8.94 -0.57 12.30
C LYS A 39 -7.43 -0.84 12.22
N MET A 40 -7.00 -2.07 12.51
CA MET A 40 -5.59 -2.45 12.42
C MET A 40 -5.06 -2.36 10.99
N MET A 41 -5.82 -2.85 10.01
CA MET A 41 -5.43 -2.86 8.60
C MET A 41 -5.29 -1.45 8.06
N PHE A 42 -6.31 -0.60 8.22
CA PHE A 42 -6.26 0.78 7.74
C PHE A 42 -5.18 1.61 8.43
N ALA A 43 -4.98 1.44 9.75
CA ALA A 43 -3.92 2.15 10.47
C ALA A 43 -2.51 1.74 10.01
N GLN A 44 -2.30 0.45 9.73
CA GLN A 44 -1.02 -0.04 9.22
C GLN A 44 -0.70 0.54 7.84
N ILE A 45 -1.66 0.47 6.91
CA ILE A 45 -1.47 1.03 5.56
C ILE A 45 -1.26 2.54 5.64
N ALA A 46 -2.05 3.28 6.42
CA ALA A 46 -1.88 4.72 6.60
C ALA A 46 -0.46 5.10 7.07
N SER A 47 0.13 4.31 7.96
CA SER A 47 1.50 4.51 8.44
C SER A 47 2.53 4.27 7.32
N GLU A 48 2.31 3.27 6.50
CA GLU A 48 3.20 2.95 5.38
C GLU A 48 3.11 4.01 4.27
N GLU A 49 1.90 4.51 3.94
CA GLU A 49 1.70 5.63 3.00
C GLU A 49 2.38 6.92 3.48
N ASP A 50 2.41 7.19 4.78
CA ASP A 50 3.16 8.32 5.34
C ASP A 50 4.68 8.20 5.11
N GLU A 51 5.23 6.99 5.21
CA GLU A 51 6.64 6.72 4.91
C GLU A 51 6.94 6.88 3.41
N HIS A 52 6.08 6.36 2.54
CA HIS A 52 6.18 6.52 1.09
C HIS A 52 6.17 8.01 0.72
N PHE A 53 5.19 8.75 1.22
CA PHE A 53 5.09 10.19 1.01
C PHE A 53 6.38 10.94 1.39
N LYS A 54 6.91 10.70 2.58
CA LYS A 54 8.15 11.33 3.06
C LYS A 54 9.34 11.00 2.17
N ARG A 55 9.45 9.75 1.72
CA ARG A 55 10.51 9.32 0.83
C ARG A 55 10.41 9.98 -0.54
N ILE A 56 9.24 9.95 -1.15
CA ILE A 56 8.98 10.58 -2.44
C ILE A 56 9.20 12.10 -2.36
N LEU A 57 8.78 12.75 -1.27
CA LEU A 57 9.02 14.18 -1.06
C LEU A 57 10.52 14.53 -1.03
N THR A 58 11.31 13.69 -0.37
CA THR A 58 12.76 13.85 -0.32
C THR A 58 13.39 13.75 -1.71
N LEU A 59 12.98 12.72 -2.47
CA LEU A 59 13.45 12.51 -3.85
C LEU A 59 13.01 13.62 -4.80
N HIS A 60 11.76 14.06 -4.70
CA HIS A 60 11.21 15.16 -5.47
C HIS A 60 12.00 16.46 -5.25
N LYS A 61 12.25 16.85 -3.99
CA LYS A 61 13.03 18.04 -3.65
C LYS A 61 14.45 17.95 -4.19
N ARG A 62 15.10 16.80 -4.08
CA ARG A 62 16.47 16.60 -4.60
C ARG A 62 16.51 16.67 -6.11
N LEU A 63 15.61 15.97 -6.79
CA LEU A 63 15.55 16.00 -8.25
C LEU A 63 15.29 17.43 -8.77
N LYS A 64 14.40 18.18 -8.11
CA LYS A 64 14.10 19.57 -8.44
C LYS A 64 15.31 20.50 -8.28
N ASN A 65 16.10 20.32 -7.23
CA ASN A 65 17.23 21.18 -6.90
C ASN A 65 18.51 20.82 -7.68
N GLU A 66 18.75 19.52 -7.89
CA GLU A 66 20.00 18.99 -8.46
C GLU A 66 19.87 18.57 -9.93
N GLY A 67 18.66 18.49 -10.46
CA GLY A 67 18.37 18.10 -11.85
C GLY A 67 18.66 16.64 -12.20
N LYS A 68 19.11 15.85 -11.23
CA LYS A 68 19.46 14.43 -11.39
C LYS A 68 18.97 13.60 -10.23
N TRP A 69 18.76 12.30 -10.45
CA TRP A 69 18.37 11.36 -9.41
C TRP A 69 19.48 11.25 -8.36
N PRO A 70 19.16 11.38 -7.08
CA PRO A 70 20.16 11.32 -6.01
C PRO A 70 20.74 9.93 -5.85
N GLU A 71 22.07 9.84 -5.84
CA GLU A 71 22.78 8.56 -5.65
C GLU A 71 23.02 8.21 -4.16
N THR A 72 23.05 9.23 -3.31
CA THR A 72 23.39 9.12 -1.90
C THR A 72 22.22 8.88 -0.96
N ILE A 73 20.98 9.09 -1.42
CA ILE A 73 19.78 8.86 -0.64
C ILE A 73 19.41 7.38 -0.74
N PRO A 74 19.21 6.68 0.38
CA PRO A 74 18.65 5.33 0.36
C PRO A 74 17.31 5.34 -0.37
N ILE A 75 17.18 4.51 -1.39
CA ILE A 75 15.93 4.35 -2.15
C ILE A 75 14.99 3.32 -1.53
N GLU A 76 15.51 2.54 -0.59
CA GLU A 76 14.72 1.55 0.13
C GLU A 76 13.80 2.27 1.11
N VAL A 77 12.52 1.99 1.01
CA VAL A 77 11.54 2.20 2.07
C VAL A 77 11.44 0.90 2.87
N ASN A 78 10.93 0.96 4.09
CA ASN A 78 10.71 -0.28 4.83
C ASN A 78 9.74 -1.16 4.03
N GLY A 79 9.97 -2.47 4.05
CA GLY A 79 9.03 -3.43 3.49
C GLY A 79 7.71 -3.38 4.27
N THR A 80 6.62 -3.82 3.65
CA THR A 80 5.31 -3.81 4.28
C THR A 80 5.17 -4.90 5.35
N GLU A 81 4.54 -4.54 6.47
CA GLU A 81 4.09 -5.47 7.52
C GLU A 81 2.59 -5.81 7.40
N VAL A 82 1.90 -5.22 6.43
CA VAL A 82 0.44 -5.32 6.29
C VAL A 82 -0.03 -6.77 6.13
N LYS A 83 0.75 -7.62 5.47
CA LYS A 83 0.46 -9.05 5.31
C LYS A 83 0.37 -9.83 6.62
N ASP A 84 1.00 -9.34 7.68
CA ASP A 84 0.98 -9.97 8.99
C ASP A 84 -0.18 -9.50 9.87
N VAL A 85 -0.88 -8.42 9.49
CA VAL A 85 -1.98 -7.84 10.27
C VAL A 85 -3.11 -8.84 10.45
N LEU A 86 -3.61 -9.44 9.38
CA LEU A 86 -4.69 -10.41 9.45
C LEU A 86 -4.27 -11.65 10.26
N LYS A 87 -3.05 -12.14 10.06
CA LYS A 87 -2.51 -13.26 10.82
C LYS A 87 -2.45 -12.95 12.32
N LYS A 88 -1.86 -11.83 12.70
CA LYS A 88 -1.78 -11.37 14.10
C LYS A 88 -3.17 -11.20 14.72
N PHE A 89 -4.13 -10.67 13.95
CA PHE A 89 -5.50 -10.51 14.40
C PHE A 89 -6.15 -11.85 14.70
N VAL A 90 -6.06 -12.80 13.79
CA VAL A 90 -6.65 -14.15 13.95
C VAL A 90 -6.07 -14.91 15.15
N GLU A 91 -4.77 -14.71 15.43
CA GLU A 91 -4.11 -15.35 16.57
C GLU A 91 -4.48 -14.71 17.92
N SER A 92 -4.95 -13.47 17.95
CA SER A 92 -5.03 -12.67 19.18
C SER A 92 -6.45 -12.38 19.68
N VAL A 93 -7.52 -12.53 18.88
CA VAL A 93 -8.79 -11.86 19.17
C VAL A 93 -10.02 -12.74 18.97
N ASP A 94 -11.06 -12.40 19.76
CA ASP A 94 -12.45 -12.77 19.52
C ASP A 94 -12.91 -12.28 18.13
N THR A 95 -13.07 -13.22 17.22
CA THR A 95 -13.46 -13.02 15.83
C THR A 95 -14.93 -12.65 15.65
N SER A 96 -15.65 -12.31 16.72
CA SER A 96 -17.08 -12.02 16.72
C SER A 96 -17.46 -10.66 16.13
N ALA A 97 -16.50 -9.74 15.98
CA ALA A 97 -16.76 -8.42 15.42
C ALA A 97 -17.00 -8.50 13.90
N LYS A 98 -18.26 -8.36 13.49
CA LYS A 98 -18.64 -8.32 12.08
C LYS A 98 -18.31 -6.97 11.46
N ALA A 99 -17.82 -7.00 10.21
CA ALA A 99 -17.71 -5.82 9.38
C ALA A 99 -19.11 -5.31 8.98
N ASP A 100 -19.30 -4.00 8.95
CA ASP A 100 -20.50 -3.37 8.42
C ASP A 100 -20.37 -3.08 6.92
N GLU A 101 -21.48 -2.62 6.30
CA GLU A 101 -21.51 -2.27 4.87
C GLU A 101 -20.47 -1.19 4.52
N ASN A 102 -20.23 -0.23 5.43
CA ASN A 102 -19.26 0.83 5.22
C ASN A 102 -17.82 0.31 5.29
N ASP A 103 -17.56 -0.69 6.13
CA ASP A 103 -16.25 -1.35 6.19
C ASP A 103 -15.96 -2.11 4.88
N LEU A 104 -16.94 -2.86 4.38
CA LEU A 104 -16.84 -3.55 3.09
C LEU A 104 -16.61 -2.56 1.93
N GLN A 105 -17.34 -1.46 1.91
CA GLN A 105 -17.17 -0.42 0.88
C GLN A 105 -15.80 0.26 0.97
N ALA A 106 -15.32 0.52 2.17
CA ALA A 106 -14.00 1.11 2.37
C ALA A 106 -12.88 0.19 1.87
N VAL A 107 -12.94 -1.12 2.16
CA VAL A 107 -11.95 -2.08 1.63
C VAL A 107 -12.01 -2.16 0.10
N LYS A 108 -13.19 -2.15 -0.51
CA LYS A 108 -13.32 -2.12 -1.99
C LYS A 108 -12.73 -0.85 -2.60
N THR A 109 -12.92 0.30 -1.96
CA THR A 109 -12.32 1.57 -2.41
C THR A 109 -10.79 1.53 -2.25
N ALA A 110 -10.29 0.98 -1.14
CA ALA A 110 -8.87 0.76 -0.93
C ALA A 110 -8.26 -0.12 -2.02
N LEU A 111 -8.91 -1.24 -2.37
CA LEU A 111 -8.46 -2.12 -3.46
C LEU A 111 -8.32 -1.41 -4.81
N ASP A 112 -9.20 -0.46 -5.11
CA ASP A 112 -9.07 0.38 -6.32
C ASP A 112 -7.85 1.31 -6.25
N PHE A 113 -7.55 1.89 -5.07
CA PHE A 113 -6.35 2.71 -4.88
C PHE A 113 -5.08 1.90 -5.06
N GLU A 114 -4.94 0.78 -4.35
CA GLU A 114 -3.76 -0.08 -4.42
C GLU A 114 -3.52 -0.65 -5.82
N THR A 115 -4.59 -1.02 -6.51
CA THR A 115 -4.49 -1.48 -7.92
C THR A 115 -3.96 -0.38 -8.82
N LYS A 116 -4.44 0.85 -8.67
CA LYS A 116 -3.96 2.00 -9.44
C LYS A 116 -2.53 2.37 -9.07
N GLY A 117 -2.16 2.31 -7.80
CA GLY A 117 -0.81 2.54 -7.30
C GLY A 117 0.18 1.53 -7.88
N GLU A 118 -0.12 0.23 -7.79
CA GLU A 118 0.69 -0.85 -8.37
C GLU A 118 0.98 -0.60 -9.86
N LEU A 119 -0.07 -0.28 -10.64
CA LEU A 119 0.06 0.00 -12.07
C LEU A 119 0.84 1.29 -12.34
N PHE A 120 0.57 2.35 -11.59
CA PHE A 120 1.22 3.65 -11.75
C PHE A 120 2.74 3.54 -11.54
N TYR A 121 3.18 2.96 -10.43
CA TYR A 121 4.61 2.77 -10.16
C TYR A 121 5.25 1.75 -11.11
N GLY A 122 4.56 0.67 -11.47
CA GLY A 122 5.02 -0.28 -12.47
C GLY A 122 5.25 0.35 -13.85
N ASP A 123 4.40 1.28 -14.25
CA ASP A 123 4.55 2.02 -15.52
C ASP A 123 5.65 3.09 -15.46
N LEU A 124 5.85 3.74 -14.32
CA LEU A 124 7.00 4.64 -14.13
C LEU A 124 8.32 3.87 -14.22
N ALA A 125 8.41 2.70 -13.60
CA ALA A 125 9.60 1.84 -13.66
C ALA A 125 10.01 1.47 -15.10
N LYS A 126 9.02 1.29 -16.00
CA LYS A 126 9.26 0.98 -17.43
C LYS A 126 9.76 2.18 -18.23
N LYS A 127 9.46 3.41 -17.79
CA LYS A 127 9.74 4.65 -18.54
C LYS A 127 11.06 5.31 -18.18
N VAL A 128 11.68 4.91 -17.07
CA VAL A 128 12.92 5.51 -16.58
C VAL A 128 14.14 4.69 -16.98
N ASP A 129 15.23 5.40 -17.38
CA ASP A 129 16.48 4.77 -17.79
C ASP A 129 17.45 4.57 -16.59
N ASN A 130 17.32 5.38 -15.53
CA ASN A 130 18.20 5.31 -14.37
C ASN A 130 17.89 4.04 -13.54
N PRO A 131 18.86 3.13 -13.34
CA PRO A 131 18.62 1.86 -12.68
C PRO A 131 18.15 1.99 -11.22
N ARG A 132 18.60 3.02 -10.50
CA ARG A 132 18.19 3.27 -9.11
C ARG A 132 16.76 3.79 -9.04
N GLU A 133 16.41 4.71 -9.94
CA GLU A 133 15.05 5.23 -10.07
C GLU A 133 14.08 4.11 -10.46
N LYS A 134 14.47 3.26 -11.41
CA LYS A 134 13.70 2.08 -11.80
C LYS A 134 13.45 1.17 -10.61
N LYS A 135 14.52 0.81 -9.90
CA LYS A 135 14.41 -0.05 -8.69
C LYS A 135 13.51 0.57 -7.62
N PHE A 136 13.54 1.88 -7.44
CA PHE A 136 12.67 2.57 -6.50
C PHE A 136 11.19 2.41 -6.87
N TYR A 137 10.82 2.64 -8.13
CA TYR A 137 9.44 2.46 -8.58
C TYR A 137 8.99 0.99 -8.59
N GLU A 138 9.87 0.06 -8.97
CA GLU A 138 9.60 -1.38 -8.85
C GLU A 138 9.32 -1.78 -7.41
N PHE A 139 10.04 -1.20 -6.46
CA PHE A 139 9.85 -1.46 -5.05
C PHE A 139 8.51 -0.92 -4.54
N LEU A 140 8.16 0.34 -4.85
CA LEU A 140 6.84 0.89 -4.51
C LEU A 140 5.72 0.04 -5.13
N SER A 141 5.81 -0.28 -6.42
CA SER A 141 4.83 -1.15 -7.08
C SER A 141 4.66 -2.50 -6.36
N SER A 142 5.73 -3.06 -5.81
CA SER A 142 5.65 -4.31 -5.05
C SER A 142 4.95 -4.15 -3.70
N ILE A 143 5.09 -3.00 -3.04
CA ILE A 143 4.40 -2.70 -1.78
C ILE A 143 2.90 -2.51 -2.02
N GLU A 144 2.51 -1.71 -3.00
CA GLU A 144 1.10 -1.54 -3.39
C GLU A 144 0.42 -2.89 -3.68
N ARG A 145 1.16 -3.79 -4.34
CA ARG A 145 0.69 -5.15 -4.57
C ARG A 145 0.47 -5.92 -3.27
N GLU A 146 1.36 -5.83 -2.30
CA GLU A 146 1.21 -6.48 -1.00
C GLU A 146 0.03 -5.89 -0.20
N HIS A 147 -0.17 -4.56 -0.25
CA HIS A 147 -1.35 -3.90 0.30
C HIS A 147 -2.63 -4.46 -0.33
N ARG A 148 -2.68 -4.51 -1.66
CA ARG A 148 -3.82 -5.04 -2.40
C ARG A 148 -4.14 -6.48 -2.01
N LEU A 149 -3.15 -7.37 -2.00
CA LEU A 149 -3.34 -8.77 -1.63
C LEU A 149 -3.84 -8.92 -0.18
N SER A 150 -3.33 -8.12 0.74
CA SER A 150 -3.76 -8.13 2.15
C SER A 150 -5.18 -7.59 2.32
N LEU A 151 -5.58 -6.60 1.52
CA LEU A 151 -6.95 -6.09 1.48
C LEU A 151 -7.93 -7.07 0.84
N GLU A 152 -7.52 -7.81 -0.19
CA GLU A 152 -8.31 -8.91 -0.79
C GLU A 152 -8.60 -9.98 0.27
N ASP A 153 -7.57 -10.43 0.99
CA ASP A 153 -7.70 -11.42 2.08
C ASP A 153 -8.58 -10.89 3.23
N THR A 154 -8.48 -9.61 3.55
CA THR A 154 -9.33 -8.92 4.53
C THR A 154 -10.78 -8.85 4.08
N LEU A 155 -11.04 -8.58 2.81
CA LEU A 155 -12.39 -8.55 2.24
C LEU A 155 -13.04 -9.94 2.29
N GLU A 156 -12.30 -10.98 1.93
CA GLU A 156 -12.77 -12.37 2.04
C GLU A 156 -13.13 -12.72 3.49
N PHE A 157 -12.26 -12.36 4.45
CA PHE A 157 -12.53 -12.55 5.86
C PHE A 157 -13.78 -11.79 6.33
N PHE A 158 -13.99 -10.56 5.89
CA PHE A 158 -15.17 -9.77 6.24
C PHE A 158 -16.47 -10.37 5.70
N GLN A 159 -16.42 -10.95 4.49
CA GLN A 159 -17.60 -11.53 3.84
C GLN A 159 -17.97 -12.90 4.40
N ASP A 160 -16.99 -13.75 4.65
CA ASP A 160 -17.20 -15.11 5.20
C ASP A 160 -16.04 -15.54 6.12
N PRO A 161 -16.01 -15.10 7.38
CA PRO A 161 -14.96 -15.49 8.32
C PRO A 161 -14.81 -17.01 8.46
N SER A 162 -15.93 -17.73 8.49
CA SER A 162 -15.93 -19.20 8.65
C SER A 162 -15.35 -19.91 7.41
N GLY A 163 -15.68 -19.41 6.22
CA GLY A 163 -15.14 -19.92 4.96
C GLY A 163 -13.64 -19.65 4.85
N TRP A 164 -13.22 -18.46 5.24
CA TRP A 164 -11.81 -18.07 5.25
C TRP A 164 -10.97 -19.02 6.13
N TYR A 165 -11.41 -19.33 7.35
CA TYR A 165 -10.73 -20.30 8.23
C TYR A 165 -10.64 -21.68 7.59
N ARG A 166 -11.72 -22.20 7.02
CA ARG A 166 -11.73 -23.52 6.36
C ARG A 166 -10.74 -23.64 5.22
N ILE A 167 -10.53 -22.55 4.46
CA ILE A 167 -9.59 -22.52 3.33
C ILE A 167 -8.15 -22.52 3.88
N LYS A 168 -7.85 -21.68 4.87
CA LYS A 168 -6.49 -21.61 5.46
C LYS A 168 -6.09 -22.91 6.15
N GLU A 169 -7.00 -23.58 6.87
CA GLU A 169 -6.74 -24.89 7.49
C GLU A 169 -6.40 -25.97 6.47
N LYS A 170 -7.09 -26.02 5.31
CA LYS A 170 -6.79 -26.98 4.24
C LYS A 170 -5.39 -26.76 3.66
N HIS A 171 -4.99 -25.51 3.42
CA HIS A 171 -3.65 -25.21 2.92
C HIS A 171 -2.53 -25.57 3.91
N THR A 172 -2.81 -25.55 5.21
CA THR A 172 -1.85 -25.98 6.24
C THR A 172 -1.71 -27.49 6.30
N LEU A 173 -2.76 -28.24 5.97
CA LEU A 173 -2.77 -29.71 5.97
C LEU A 173 -2.19 -30.32 4.68
N ASP A 174 -2.27 -29.61 3.56
CA ASP A 174 -1.76 -30.10 2.25
C ASP A 174 -0.28 -29.71 2.00
N GLY A 175 0.36 -28.98 2.91
CA GLY A 175 1.76 -28.50 2.82
C GLY A 175 2.72 -29.22 3.76
N GLY A 176 2.38 -30.38 4.25
CA GLY A 176 3.25 -31.24 5.07
C GLY A 176 3.85 -32.41 4.29
#